data_2e9489dea69ae4e90bc8789eb046a5ba
#
_entry.id   2e9489dea69ae4e90bc8789eb046a5ba
#
_cell.length_a   1.000
_cell.length_b   1.000
_cell.length_c   1.000
_cell.angle_alpha   90.00
_cell.angle_beta   90.00
_cell.angle_gamma   90.00
#
_symmetry.space_group_name_H-M   'P 1'
#
loop_
_entity.id
_entity.type
_entity.pdbx_description
1 polymer ?
#
loop_
_entity_poly.entity_id
_entity_poly.type
_entity_poly.pdbx_seq_one_letter_code
_entity_poly.pdbx_strand_id
1 'polypeptide(L)'
;MNFNKSEHFFKSSNGVDRIAYYIYTPEPARKPKALIQICHGMCEYIGRYEHFIDYLCGLGYAVIANDHLGHGNSVSDNDDLGYFALEDGWIYLLKDVRKVQLIGKSIFGDVPHYFLGHSMGSIIVRCVLGKYSGDTDGAILLGTVGIHPALPFGIALADSEIMLHGVKSRSRKINHLLFGMSNVMVDDKRTEFDWISRDENVVASYVADKKCNFIFTSSAFRDLFMLVQYCSCLLYTSPSPRDGATS
;
A
#
# COMPACT_ATOMS: atom_id res chain seq x y z
N MET A 1 -4.71 -24.94 -3.40
CA MET A 1 -3.97 -23.69 -3.62
C MET A 1 -2.90 -23.95 -4.66
N ASN A 2 -2.72 -23.02 -5.58
CA ASN A 2 -1.79 -23.13 -6.70
C ASN A 2 -0.41 -22.54 -6.38
N PHE A 3 -0.06 -22.39 -5.09
CA PHE A 3 1.18 -21.78 -4.66
C PHE A 3 1.78 -22.42 -3.40
N ASN A 4 3.11 -22.31 -3.29
CA ASN A 4 3.85 -22.39 -2.04
C ASN A 4 4.06 -20.98 -1.49
N LYS A 5 3.77 -20.76 -0.20
CA LYS A 5 3.94 -19.51 0.52
C LYS A 5 5.09 -19.61 1.50
N SER A 6 5.96 -18.59 1.52
CA SER A 6 6.92 -18.37 2.61
C SER A 6 6.80 -16.98 3.16
N GLU A 7 6.88 -16.85 4.48
CA GLU A 7 6.86 -15.59 5.21
C GLU A 7 8.27 -15.28 5.72
N HIS A 8 8.70 -14.07 5.56
CA HIS A 8 10.01 -13.56 5.92
C HIS A 8 9.90 -12.18 6.58
N PHE A 9 10.98 -11.77 7.23
CA PHE A 9 11.04 -10.45 7.87
C PHE A 9 12.36 -9.78 7.56
N PHE A 10 12.33 -8.46 7.45
CA PHE A 10 13.53 -7.63 7.46
C PHE A 10 13.31 -6.39 8.34
N LYS A 11 14.40 -5.78 8.79
CA LYS A 11 14.37 -4.54 9.55
C LYS A 11 13.92 -3.39 8.64
N SER A 12 12.84 -2.70 9.01
CA SER A 12 12.33 -1.54 8.27
C SER A 12 13.41 -0.47 8.10
N SER A 13 13.25 0.32 7.07
CA SER A 13 14.11 1.48 6.79
C SER A 13 14.02 2.57 7.86
N ASN A 14 13.00 2.55 8.73
CA ASN A 14 12.93 3.43 9.90
C ASN A 14 13.90 3.03 11.03
N GLY A 15 14.55 1.87 10.92
CA GLY A 15 15.56 1.42 11.86
C GLY A 15 15.04 0.83 13.18
N VAL A 16 13.71 0.83 13.38
CA VAL A 16 13.04 0.36 14.62
C VAL A 16 12.22 -0.88 14.37
N ASP A 17 11.28 -0.81 13.44
CA ASP A 17 10.31 -1.85 13.17
C ASP A 17 10.83 -2.94 12.25
N ARG A 18 10.05 -3.99 12.09
CA ARG A 18 10.27 -5.06 11.11
C ARG A 18 9.16 -5.04 10.06
N ILE A 19 9.49 -5.45 8.86
CA ILE A 19 8.55 -5.62 7.76
C ILE A 19 8.36 -7.11 7.49
N ALA A 20 7.12 -7.58 7.56
CA ALA A 20 6.72 -8.90 7.09
C ALA A 20 6.60 -8.86 5.56
N TYR A 21 7.23 -9.79 4.87
CA TYR A 21 7.05 -9.95 3.44
C TYR A 21 6.87 -11.42 3.08
N TYR A 22 6.21 -11.65 1.98
CA TYR A 22 5.75 -12.95 1.54
C TYR A 22 6.21 -13.23 0.13
N ILE A 23 6.62 -14.47 -0.11
CA ILE A 23 6.95 -14.98 -1.44
C ILE A 23 5.98 -16.10 -1.74
N TYR A 24 5.33 -15.99 -2.90
CA TYR A 24 4.41 -17.00 -3.41
C TYR A 24 4.97 -17.50 -4.75
N THR A 25 5.20 -18.80 -4.83
CA THR A 25 5.70 -19.45 -6.05
C THR A 25 4.66 -20.43 -6.58
N PRO A 26 4.52 -20.55 -7.92
CA PRO A 26 3.58 -21.50 -8.53
C PRO A 26 3.81 -22.93 -8.05
N GLU A 27 2.71 -23.65 -7.81
CA GLU A 27 2.72 -25.08 -7.54
C GLU A 27 1.97 -25.81 -8.67
N PRO A 28 2.57 -26.80 -9.36
CA PRO A 28 3.92 -27.32 -9.18
C PRO A 28 5.00 -26.30 -9.56
N ALA A 29 6.17 -26.44 -8.93
CA ALA A 29 7.30 -25.52 -9.10
C ALA A 29 7.75 -25.45 -10.56
N ARG A 30 7.80 -24.22 -11.10
CA ARG A 30 8.26 -23.92 -12.47
C ARG A 30 8.88 -22.51 -12.50
N LYS A 31 9.67 -22.22 -13.53
CA LYS A 31 10.14 -20.85 -13.77
C LYS A 31 8.91 -19.94 -13.98
N PRO A 32 8.74 -18.89 -13.17
CA PRO A 32 7.58 -18.01 -13.33
C PRO A 32 7.67 -17.21 -14.63
N LYS A 33 6.50 -16.88 -15.20
CA LYS A 33 6.38 -16.02 -16.39
C LYS A 33 6.83 -14.59 -16.09
N ALA A 34 6.52 -14.11 -14.88
CA ALA A 34 6.91 -12.83 -14.37
C ALA A 34 6.76 -12.83 -12.84
N LEU A 35 7.35 -11.83 -12.19
CA LEU A 35 7.18 -11.51 -10.80
C LEU A 35 6.19 -10.36 -10.65
N ILE A 36 5.12 -10.55 -9.87
CA ILE A 36 4.14 -9.51 -9.52
C ILE A 36 4.41 -9.05 -8.10
N GLN A 37 4.72 -7.78 -7.91
CA GLN A 37 4.83 -7.19 -6.57
C GLN A 37 3.53 -6.49 -6.21
N ILE A 38 2.85 -6.97 -5.16
CA ILE A 38 1.58 -6.39 -4.68
C ILE A 38 1.86 -5.41 -3.55
N CYS A 39 1.31 -4.20 -3.69
CA CYS A 39 1.30 -3.14 -2.68
C CYS A 39 -0.16 -2.87 -2.28
N HIS A 40 -0.53 -3.27 -1.07
CA HIS A 40 -1.89 -3.17 -0.56
C HIS A 40 -2.30 -1.72 -0.17
N GLY A 41 -3.57 -1.51 0.09
CA GLY A 41 -4.13 -0.22 0.47
C GLY A 41 -4.06 0.07 1.98
N MET A 42 -4.69 1.18 2.36
CA MET A 42 -4.84 1.58 3.76
C MET A 42 -5.73 0.60 4.53
N CYS A 43 -5.39 0.33 5.80
CA CYS A 43 -6.18 -0.50 6.71
C CYS A 43 -6.52 -1.90 6.17
N GLU A 44 -5.57 -2.50 5.48
CA GLU A 44 -5.62 -3.87 4.99
C GLU A 44 -4.21 -4.51 5.03
N TYR A 45 -4.07 -5.73 4.57
CA TYR A 45 -2.80 -6.47 4.54
C TYR A 45 -2.83 -7.55 3.45
N ILE A 46 -1.68 -8.17 3.18
CA ILE A 46 -1.53 -9.12 2.05
C ILE A 46 -2.40 -10.36 2.18
N GLY A 47 -2.73 -10.82 3.38
CA GLY A 47 -3.63 -11.96 3.55
C GLY A 47 -4.98 -11.81 2.84
N ARG A 48 -5.47 -10.60 2.65
CA ARG A 48 -6.70 -10.33 1.89
C ARG A 48 -6.59 -10.58 0.38
N TYR A 49 -5.37 -10.66 -0.14
CA TYR A 49 -5.10 -10.89 -1.57
C TYR A 49 -4.84 -12.35 -1.90
N GLU A 50 -4.84 -13.28 -0.93
CA GLU A 50 -4.44 -14.68 -1.16
C GLU A 50 -5.29 -15.39 -2.21
N HIS A 51 -6.59 -15.08 -2.31
CA HIS A 51 -7.42 -15.62 -3.38
C HIS A 51 -6.95 -15.17 -4.77
N PHE A 52 -6.62 -13.89 -4.91
CA PHE A 52 -6.10 -13.34 -6.17
C PHE A 52 -4.69 -13.86 -6.46
N ILE A 53 -3.86 -14.01 -5.43
CA ILE A 53 -2.52 -14.60 -5.53
C ILE A 53 -2.61 -16.06 -6.00
N ASP A 54 -3.57 -16.85 -5.49
CA ASP A 54 -3.82 -18.21 -5.93
C ASP A 54 -4.12 -18.26 -7.43
N TYR A 55 -4.96 -17.36 -7.91
CA TYR A 55 -5.25 -17.21 -9.34
C TYR A 55 -4.00 -16.88 -10.16
N LEU A 56 -3.19 -15.91 -9.74
CA LEU A 56 -1.96 -15.53 -10.42
C LEU A 56 -0.94 -16.68 -10.47
N CYS A 57 -0.75 -17.38 -9.35
CA CYS A 57 0.15 -18.52 -9.29
C CYS A 57 -0.34 -19.69 -10.18
N GLY A 58 -1.65 -19.91 -10.23
CA GLY A 58 -2.27 -20.86 -11.16
C GLY A 58 -1.97 -20.55 -12.62
N LEU A 59 -1.88 -19.28 -12.98
CA LEU A 59 -1.47 -18.81 -14.30
C LEU A 59 0.05 -18.87 -14.53
N GLY A 60 0.85 -19.17 -13.51
CA GLY A 60 2.31 -19.30 -13.58
C GLY A 60 3.09 -18.03 -13.30
N TYR A 61 2.51 -17.07 -12.59
CA TYR A 61 3.21 -15.90 -12.06
C TYR A 61 3.72 -16.20 -10.66
N ALA A 62 4.89 -15.67 -10.30
CA ALA A 62 5.30 -15.58 -8.91
C ALA A 62 4.80 -14.24 -8.33
N VAL A 63 4.56 -14.22 -7.01
CA VAL A 63 4.16 -12.99 -6.33
C VAL A 63 5.11 -12.73 -5.16
N ILE A 64 5.50 -11.48 -4.99
CA ILE A 64 6.14 -10.96 -3.79
C ILE A 64 5.30 -9.81 -3.24
N ALA A 65 5.18 -9.73 -1.94
CA ALA A 65 4.39 -8.68 -1.31
C ALA A 65 4.85 -8.46 0.13
N ASN A 66 4.58 -7.29 0.69
CA ASN A 66 4.81 -7.04 2.11
C ASN A 66 3.57 -6.42 2.74
N ASP A 67 3.37 -6.70 4.02
CA ASP A 67 2.55 -5.83 4.84
C ASP A 67 3.32 -4.52 5.04
N HIS A 68 2.70 -3.39 4.70
CA HIS A 68 3.35 -2.09 4.86
C HIS A 68 3.62 -1.79 6.34
N LEU A 69 4.57 -0.90 6.59
CA LEU A 69 4.83 -0.39 7.94
C LEU A 69 3.52 0.07 8.59
N GLY A 70 3.28 -0.34 9.84
CA GLY A 70 2.03 -0.08 10.54
C GLY A 70 0.84 -0.94 10.10
N HIS A 71 1.04 -2.04 9.35
CA HIS A 71 -0.02 -2.93 8.87
C HIS A 71 0.32 -4.40 9.08
N GLY A 72 -0.73 -5.20 9.14
CA GLY A 72 -0.66 -6.67 9.10
C GLY A 72 0.32 -7.27 10.10
N ASN A 73 1.25 -8.11 9.62
CA ASN A 73 2.30 -8.74 10.44
C ASN A 73 3.57 -7.86 10.57
N SER A 74 3.57 -6.67 9.97
CA SER A 74 4.65 -5.68 10.16
C SER A 74 4.54 -4.90 11.48
N VAL A 75 3.47 -5.09 12.24
CA VAL A 75 3.36 -4.59 13.62
C VAL A 75 3.58 -5.70 14.62
N SER A 76 4.14 -5.36 15.77
CA SER A 76 4.32 -6.29 16.89
C SER A 76 3.15 -6.22 17.89
N ASP A 77 2.50 -5.06 17.97
CA ASP A 77 1.32 -4.81 18.79
C ASP A 77 0.22 -4.20 17.92
N ASN A 78 -1.03 -4.64 18.12
CA ASN A 78 -2.18 -4.07 17.42
C ASN A 78 -2.39 -2.58 17.71
N ASP A 79 -1.88 -2.07 18.81
CA ASP A 79 -1.92 -0.65 19.14
C ASP A 79 -1.05 0.21 18.18
N ASP A 80 -0.08 -0.42 17.52
CA ASP A 80 0.76 0.22 16.49
C ASP A 80 0.17 0.15 15.07
N LEU A 81 -0.97 -0.53 14.86
CA LEU A 81 -1.66 -0.49 13.58
C LEU A 81 -1.96 0.95 13.16
N GLY A 82 -1.61 1.29 11.94
CA GLY A 82 -1.78 2.64 11.39
C GLY A 82 -0.81 3.68 11.94
N TYR A 83 0.30 3.27 12.53
CA TYR A 83 1.43 4.13 12.88
C TYR A 83 2.64 3.76 12.04
N PHE A 84 3.30 4.73 11.39
CA PHE A 84 4.45 4.46 10.52
C PHE A 84 5.78 4.86 11.18
N ALA A 85 5.86 6.10 11.65
CA ALA A 85 7.04 6.63 12.32
C ALA A 85 6.69 7.93 13.06
N LEU A 86 7.64 8.41 13.86
CA LEU A 86 7.56 9.71 14.50
C LEU A 86 7.52 10.84 13.47
N GLU A 87 8.39 10.74 12.46
CA GLU A 87 8.53 11.69 11.36
C GLU A 87 8.83 10.94 10.06
N ASP A 88 8.38 11.49 8.92
CA ASP A 88 8.69 11.02 7.57
C ASP A 88 8.40 9.53 7.30
N GLY A 89 7.37 8.99 7.94
CA GLY A 89 6.97 7.59 7.78
C GLY A 89 6.72 7.21 6.32
N TRP A 90 6.21 8.13 5.53
CA TRP A 90 6.00 7.94 4.09
C TRP A 90 7.28 7.62 3.31
N ILE A 91 8.44 8.17 3.71
CA ILE A 91 9.74 7.88 3.10
C ILE A 91 10.14 6.42 3.38
N TYR A 92 9.87 5.93 4.58
CA TYR A 92 10.16 4.55 4.95
C TYR A 92 9.27 3.55 4.22
N LEU A 93 7.99 3.87 4.01
CA LEU A 93 7.10 3.06 3.16
C LEU A 93 7.69 2.87 1.75
N LEU A 94 8.17 3.94 1.11
CA LEU A 94 8.79 3.86 -0.21
C LEU A 94 10.07 3.01 -0.21
N LYS A 95 10.94 3.22 0.77
CA LYS A 95 12.20 2.48 0.89
C LYS A 95 11.95 0.99 1.14
N ASP A 96 10.99 0.64 1.98
CA ASP A 96 10.68 -0.74 2.31
C ASP A 96 10.06 -1.47 1.10
N VAL A 97 9.14 -0.84 0.35
CA VAL A 97 8.62 -1.39 -0.91
C VAL A 97 9.73 -1.57 -1.94
N ARG A 98 10.65 -0.61 -2.06
CA ARG A 98 11.83 -0.75 -2.93
C ARG A 98 12.72 -1.91 -2.49
N LYS A 99 12.92 -2.12 -1.20
CA LYS A 99 13.71 -3.24 -0.67
C LYS A 99 13.08 -4.59 -1.02
N VAL A 100 11.75 -4.70 -0.92
CA VAL A 100 11.02 -5.91 -1.36
C VAL A 100 11.20 -6.16 -2.85
N GLN A 101 11.17 -5.12 -3.68
CA GLN A 101 11.45 -5.23 -5.12
C GLN A 101 12.84 -5.81 -5.38
N LEU A 102 13.87 -5.29 -4.70
CA LEU A 102 15.25 -5.78 -4.86
C LEU A 102 15.40 -7.22 -4.38
N ILE A 103 14.73 -7.60 -3.29
CA ILE A 103 14.69 -9.00 -2.82
C ILE A 103 14.06 -9.89 -3.90
N GLY A 104 12.92 -9.50 -4.44
CA GLY A 104 12.25 -10.25 -5.50
C GLY A 104 13.13 -10.44 -6.74
N LYS A 105 13.77 -9.39 -7.21
CA LYS A 105 14.72 -9.45 -8.34
C LYS A 105 15.92 -10.35 -8.03
N SER A 106 16.43 -10.33 -6.80
CA SER A 106 17.52 -11.21 -6.40
C SER A 106 17.14 -12.69 -6.39
N ILE A 107 15.89 -13.02 -6.05
CA ILE A 107 15.40 -14.41 -5.97
C ILE A 107 15.03 -14.95 -7.36
N PHE A 108 14.33 -14.15 -8.16
CA PHE A 108 13.75 -14.62 -9.42
C PHE A 108 14.61 -14.28 -10.65
N GLY A 109 15.65 -13.45 -10.51
CA GLY A 109 16.58 -13.10 -11.59
C GLY A 109 15.90 -12.33 -12.73
N ASP A 110 16.19 -12.71 -13.97
CA ASP A 110 15.79 -11.99 -15.19
C ASP A 110 14.33 -12.30 -15.63
N VAL A 111 13.39 -12.43 -14.69
CA VAL A 111 11.98 -12.48 -15.06
C VAL A 111 11.41 -11.06 -15.09
N PRO A 112 10.45 -10.75 -15.99
CA PRO A 112 9.79 -9.45 -15.97
C PRO A 112 9.17 -9.14 -14.60
N HIS A 113 9.30 -7.90 -14.14
CA HIS A 113 8.78 -7.44 -12.86
C HIS A 113 7.65 -6.42 -13.06
N TYR A 114 6.51 -6.68 -12.46
CA TYR A 114 5.35 -5.78 -12.50
C TYR A 114 4.90 -5.42 -11.09
N PHE A 115 4.50 -4.16 -10.89
CA PHE A 115 3.78 -3.75 -9.70
C PHE A 115 2.28 -3.88 -9.89
N LEU A 116 1.60 -4.24 -8.79
CA LEU A 116 0.17 -4.05 -8.63
C LEU A 116 -0.05 -3.25 -7.35
N GLY A 117 -0.50 -2.01 -7.47
CA GLY A 117 -0.77 -1.13 -6.34
C GLY A 117 -2.26 -0.82 -6.23
N HIS A 118 -2.82 -0.98 -5.02
CA HIS A 118 -4.20 -0.66 -4.72
C HIS A 118 -4.28 0.52 -3.75
N SER A 119 -5.12 1.52 -4.05
CA SER A 119 -5.38 2.66 -3.16
C SER A 119 -4.08 3.34 -2.69
N MET A 120 -3.79 3.39 -1.38
CA MET A 120 -2.51 3.88 -0.83
C MET A 120 -1.31 3.19 -1.50
N GLY A 121 -1.36 1.87 -1.71
CA GLY A 121 -0.30 1.12 -2.41
C GLY A 121 -0.07 1.61 -3.84
N SER A 122 -1.11 2.10 -4.54
CA SER A 122 -0.97 2.68 -5.87
C SER A 122 -0.19 3.99 -5.86
N ILE A 123 -0.34 4.79 -4.81
CA ILE A 123 0.42 6.04 -4.63
C ILE A 123 1.89 5.71 -4.33
N ILE A 124 2.13 4.73 -3.45
CA ILE A 124 3.48 4.23 -3.13
C ILE A 124 4.17 3.75 -4.41
N VAL A 125 3.51 2.91 -5.21
CA VAL A 125 4.05 2.40 -6.49
C VAL A 125 4.41 3.55 -7.43
N ARG A 126 3.53 4.54 -7.60
CA ARG A 126 3.82 5.72 -8.45
C ARG A 126 5.06 6.48 -7.98
N CYS A 127 5.21 6.66 -6.67
CA CYS A 127 6.40 7.31 -6.09
C CYS A 127 7.68 6.47 -6.33
N VAL A 128 7.60 5.14 -6.17
CA VAL A 128 8.72 4.24 -6.44
C VAL A 128 9.10 4.27 -7.92
N LEU A 129 8.13 4.22 -8.83
CA LEU A 129 8.35 4.28 -10.28
C LEU A 129 8.96 5.63 -10.70
N GLY A 130 8.52 6.73 -10.13
CA GLY A 130 9.10 8.06 -10.41
C GLY A 130 10.59 8.16 -10.09
N LYS A 131 11.09 7.28 -9.20
CA LYS A 131 12.50 7.26 -8.80
C LYS A 131 13.29 6.09 -9.37
N TYR A 132 12.65 4.94 -9.61
CA TYR A 132 13.32 3.66 -9.93
C TYR A 132 12.64 2.93 -11.10
N SER A 133 12.15 3.66 -12.11
CA SER A 133 11.40 3.09 -13.26
C SER A 133 12.17 2.04 -14.04
N GLY A 134 13.50 2.17 -14.17
CA GLY A 134 14.33 1.24 -14.95
C GLY A 134 14.37 -0.21 -14.43
N ASP A 135 13.85 -0.45 -13.23
CA ASP A 135 13.82 -1.79 -12.62
C ASP A 135 12.44 -2.48 -12.71
N THR A 136 11.50 -1.92 -13.49
CA THR A 136 10.12 -2.40 -13.57
C THR A 136 9.66 -2.40 -15.02
N ASP A 137 9.04 -3.51 -15.44
CA ASP A 137 8.52 -3.67 -16.82
C ASP A 137 7.11 -3.08 -16.98
N GLY A 138 6.40 -2.84 -15.88
CA GLY A 138 5.10 -2.18 -15.90
C GLY A 138 4.41 -2.15 -14.54
N ALA A 139 3.27 -1.45 -14.47
CA ALA A 139 2.47 -1.35 -13.26
C ALA A 139 0.98 -1.31 -13.54
N ILE A 140 0.20 -1.92 -12.64
CA ILE A 140 -1.25 -1.86 -12.59
C ILE A 140 -1.61 -1.04 -11.34
N LEU A 141 -2.34 0.05 -11.53
CA LEU A 141 -2.71 0.98 -10.45
C LEU A 141 -4.23 1.01 -10.31
N LEU A 142 -4.72 0.53 -9.18
CA LEU A 142 -6.14 0.42 -8.88
C LEU A 142 -6.52 1.44 -7.80
N GLY A 143 -7.62 2.17 -8.01
CA GLY A 143 -8.12 3.13 -7.03
C GLY A 143 -7.13 4.24 -6.67
N THR A 144 -6.28 4.64 -7.63
CA THR A 144 -5.27 5.70 -7.39
C THR A 144 -5.94 7.06 -7.25
N VAL A 145 -5.31 7.92 -6.44
CA VAL A 145 -5.77 9.31 -6.26
C VAL A 145 -4.77 10.30 -6.86
N GLY A 146 -5.29 11.42 -7.32
CA GLY A 146 -4.52 12.57 -7.78
C GLY A 146 -4.40 13.64 -6.71
N ILE A 147 -3.75 14.77 -7.09
CA ILE A 147 -3.72 15.94 -6.23
C ILE A 147 -5.14 16.51 -6.06
N HIS A 148 -5.46 16.91 -4.84
CA HIS A 148 -6.71 17.57 -4.52
C HIS A 148 -6.41 18.96 -3.93
N PRO A 149 -7.14 20.03 -4.30
CA PRO A 149 -6.89 21.38 -3.77
C PRO A 149 -6.93 21.49 -2.24
N ALA A 150 -7.68 20.62 -1.57
CA ALA A 150 -7.74 20.56 -0.11
C ALA A 150 -6.54 19.87 0.55
N LEU A 151 -5.57 19.35 -0.20
CA LEU A 151 -4.43 18.61 0.36
C LEU A 151 -3.62 19.44 1.38
N PRO A 152 -3.29 20.73 1.15
CA PRO A 152 -2.61 21.55 2.15
C PRO A 152 -3.40 21.72 3.45
N PHE A 153 -4.74 21.80 3.34
CA PHE A 153 -5.62 21.83 4.52
C PHE A 153 -5.58 20.50 5.29
N GLY A 154 -5.57 19.37 4.58
CA GLY A 154 -5.43 18.04 5.20
C GLY A 154 -4.12 17.91 5.98
N ILE A 155 -3.00 18.38 5.43
CA ILE A 155 -1.70 18.40 6.10
C ILE A 155 -1.74 19.28 7.34
N ALA A 156 -2.24 20.51 7.23
CA ALA A 156 -2.34 21.43 8.36
C ALA A 156 -3.24 20.90 9.49
N LEU A 157 -4.33 20.21 9.12
CA LEU A 157 -5.21 19.56 10.08
C LEU A 157 -4.48 18.42 10.82
N ALA A 158 -3.73 17.60 10.09
CA ALA A 158 -2.95 16.51 10.69
C ALA A 158 -1.86 17.06 11.62
N ASP A 159 -1.14 18.11 11.22
CA ASP A 159 -0.15 18.79 12.05
C ASP A 159 -0.79 19.37 13.33
N SER A 160 -1.98 19.94 13.24
CA SER A 160 -2.73 20.45 14.41
C SER A 160 -3.14 19.32 15.36
N GLU A 161 -3.63 18.20 14.84
CA GLU A 161 -3.99 17.03 15.66
C GLU A 161 -2.74 16.44 16.35
N ILE A 162 -1.60 16.38 15.65
CA ILE A 162 -0.32 15.94 16.22
C ILE A 162 0.11 16.87 17.37
N MET A 163 0.06 18.17 17.15
CA MET A 163 0.46 19.18 18.15
C MET A 163 -0.43 19.13 19.41
N LEU A 164 -1.73 18.93 19.24
CA LEU A 164 -2.69 18.94 20.35
C LEU A 164 -2.80 17.61 21.09
N HIS A 165 -2.64 16.49 20.38
CA HIS A 165 -2.99 15.16 20.88
C HIS A 165 -1.85 14.14 20.78
N GLY A 166 -0.72 14.52 20.15
CA GLY A 166 0.45 13.66 19.93
C GLY A 166 0.37 12.82 18.64
N VAL A 167 1.51 12.31 18.23
CA VAL A 167 1.72 11.63 16.94
C VAL A 167 0.89 10.34 16.78
N LYS A 168 0.70 9.58 17.87
CA LYS A 168 -0.09 8.34 17.89
C LYS A 168 -1.58 8.54 18.14
N SER A 169 -2.06 9.79 18.26
CA SER A 169 -3.49 10.07 18.38
C SER A 169 -4.23 9.62 17.12
N ARG A 170 -5.46 9.13 17.26
CA ARG A 170 -6.29 8.64 16.15
C ARG A 170 -7.40 9.64 15.86
N SER A 171 -7.21 10.45 14.81
CA SER A 171 -8.15 11.52 14.48
C SER A 171 -9.37 10.99 13.72
N ARG A 172 -10.48 10.84 14.43
CA ARG A 172 -11.78 10.53 13.82
C ARG A 172 -12.24 11.62 12.85
N LYS A 173 -11.82 12.88 13.08
CA LYS A 173 -12.16 14.01 12.20
C LYS A 173 -11.51 13.83 10.82
N ILE A 174 -10.19 13.52 10.78
CA ILE A 174 -9.49 13.28 9.51
C ILE A 174 -10.05 12.04 8.83
N ASN A 175 -10.30 10.97 9.58
CA ASN A 175 -10.90 9.75 9.04
C ASN A 175 -12.27 10.03 8.41
N HIS A 176 -13.13 10.78 9.08
CA HIS A 176 -14.43 11.16 8.55
C HIS A 176 -14.33 12.07 7.32
N LEU A 177 -13.36 13.00 7.29
CA LEU A 177 -13.11 13.86 6.13
C LEU A 177 -12.76 13.03 4.88
N LEU A 178 -11.95 11.97 5.05
CA LEU A 178 -11.51 11.13 3.94
C LEU A 178 -12.57 10.09 3.51
N PHE A 179 -13.26 9.49 4.45
CA PHE A 179 -14.11 8.30 4.20
C PHE A 179 -15.58 8.48 4.56
N GLY A 180 -15.96 9.58 5.22
CA GLY A 180 -17.33 9.80 5.66
C GLY A 180 -18.38 9.82 4.53
N MET A 181 -17.94 10.10 3.30
CA MET A 181 -18.78 10.09 2.11
C MET A 181 -18.67 8.81 1.28
N SER A 182 -17.82 7.85 1.66
CA SER A 182 -17.56 6.65 0.85
C SER A 182 -18.80 5.78 0.63
N ASN A 183 -19.69 5.72 1.61
CA ASN A 183 -20.96 4.98 1.52
C ASN A 183 -22.11 5.74 0.85
N VAL A 184 -21.92 6.98 0.38
CA VAL A 184 -23.04 7.80 -0.15
C VAL A 184 -23.71 7.12 -1.34
N MET A 185 -22.94 6.43 -2.17
CA MET A 185 -23.44 5.72 -3.36
C MET A 185 -23.84 4.26 -3.10
N VAL A 186 -23.86 3.83 -1.84
CA VAL A 186 -24.31 2.49 -1.45
C VAL A 186 -25.76 2.59 -1.01
N ASP A 187 -26.65 1.79 -1.61
CA ASP A 187 -28.08 1.83 -1.31
C ASP A 187 -28.33 1.21 0.08
N ASP A 188 -28.43 -0.04 0.27
CA ASP A 188 -28.78 -0.70 1.54
C ASP A 188 -27.59 -0.76 2.53
N LYS A 189 -27.28 0.38 3.17
CA LYS A 189 -26.17 0.51 4.13
C LYS A 189 -26.42 -0.30 5.39
N ARG A 190 -25.48 -1.19 5.70
CA ARG A 190 -25.48 -2.05 6.90
C ARG A 190 -24.35 -1.71 7.83
N THR A 191 -23.17 -1.32 7.26
CA THR A 191 -21.95 -0.98 7.98
C THR A 191 -21.35 0.31 7.42
N GLU A 192 -20.35 0.85 8.11
CA GLU A 192 -19.55 1.99 7.60
C GLU A 192 -18.63 1.59 6.43
N PHE A 193 -18.51 0.29 6.12
CA PHE A 193 -17.56 -0.27 5.16
C PHE A 193 -18.19 -0.92 3.93
N ASP A 194 -19.50 -0.76 3.71
CA ASP A 194 -20.21 -1.39 2.58
C ASP A 194 -19.70 -0.89 1.21
N TRP A 195 -19.02 0.24 1.17
CA TRP A 195 -18.36 0.76 -0.01
C TRP A 195 -17.17 -0.07 -0.48
N ILE A 196 -16.60 -0.96 0.37
CA ILE A 196 -15.43 -1.79 0.06
C ILE A 196 -15.78 -2.88 -0.95
N SER A 197 -16.96 -3.51 -0.83
CA SER A 197 -17.39 -4.61 -1.69
C SER A 197 -18.90 -4.72 -1.76
N ARG A 198 -19.41 -5.22 -2.90
CA ARG A 198 -20.81 -5.64 -3.02
C ARG A 198 -21.08 -7.00 -2.37
N ASP A 199 -20.05 -7.79 -2.11
CA ASP A 199 -20.17 -9.07 -1.40
C ASP A 199 -20.17 -8.82 0.11
N GLU A 200 -21.28 -9.14 0.75
CA GLU A 200 -21.50 -8.97 2.18
C GLU A 200 -20.52 -9.76 3.04
N ASN A 201 -20.11 -10.94 2.59
CA ASN A 201 -19.15 -11.76 3.32
C ASN A 201 -17.75 -11.11 3.34
N VAL A 202 -17.37 -10.45 2.24
CA VAL A 202 -16.11 -9.69 2.16
C VAL A 202 -16.14 -8.51 3.13
N VAL A 203 -17.26 -7.77 3.19
CA VAL A 203 -17.44 -6.66 4.13
C VAL A 203 -17.44 -7.17 5.58
N ALA A 204 -18.20 -8.22 5.88
CA ALA A 204 -18.26 -8.80 7.22
C ALA A 204 -16.87 -9.29 7.69
N SER A 205 -16.11 -9.94 6.81
CA SER A 205 -14.73 -10.37 7.09
C SER A 205 -13.81 -9.20 7.37
N TYR A 206 -13.93 -8.10 6.61
CA TYR A 206 -13.16 -6.88 6.83
C TYR A 206 -13.46 -6.24 8.19
N VAL A 207 -14.73 -6.14 8.54
CA VAL A 207 -15.18 -5.55 9.83
C VAL A 207 -14.71 -6.39 11.02
N ALA A 208 -14.72 -7.71 10.88
CA ALA A 208 -14.33 -8.64 11.94
C ALA A 208 -12.81 -8.72 12.15
N ASP A 209 -12.01 -8.39 11.15
CA ASP A 209 -10.56 -8.53 11.21
C ASP A 209 -9.90 -7.33 11.91
N LYS A 210 -9.22 -7.57 13.04
CA LYS A 210 -8.49 -6.54 13.79
C LYS A 210 -7.33 -5.90 13.01
N LYS A 211 -6.80 -6.60 11.98
CA LYS A 211 -5.76 -6.06 11.07
C LYS A 211 -6.34 -5.19 9.96
N CYS A 212 -7.65 -5.05 9.92
CA CYS A 212 -8.41 -4.15 9.09
C CYS A 212 -9.19 -3.18 9.97
N ASN A 213 -9.99 -2.29 9.40
CA ASN A 213 -10.95 -1.48 10.15
C ASN A 213 -10.35 -0.70 11.34
N PHE A 214 -9.09 -0.29 11.25
CA PHE A 214 -8.49 0.61 12.22
C PHE A 214 -8.40 2.04 11.67
N ILE A 215 -8.29 3.01 12.55
CA ILE A 215 -8.08 4.41 12.17
C ILE A 215 -6.58 4.70 12.20
N PHE A 216 -6.04 5.34 11.18
CA PHE A 216 -4.66 5.79 11.16
C PHE A 216 -4.37 6.77 12.30
N THR A 217 -3.15 6.75 12.78
CA THR A 217 -2.64 7.81 13.66
C THR A 217 -2.58 9.15 12.92
N SER A 218 -2.57 10.24 13.65
CA SER A 218 -2.47 11.57 13.06
C SER A 218 -1.18 11.75 12.26
N SER A 219 -0.06 11.15 12.71
CA SER A 219 1.18 11.13 11.93
C SER A 219 1.05 10.32 10.64
N ALA A 220 0.39 9.16 10.66
CA ALA A 220 0.19 8.36 9.45
C ALA A 220 -0.76 9.01 8.44
N PHE A 221 -1.78 9.75 8.90
CA PHE A 221 -2.59 10.59 8.00
C PHE A 221 -1.74 11.69 7.36
N ARG A 222 -0.88 12.36 8.13
CA ARG A 222 0.06 13.33 7.59
C ARG A 222 0.97 12.70 6.53
N ASP A 223 1.52 11.53 6.82
CA ASP A 223 2.36 10.77 5.90
C ASP A 223 1.61 10.38 4.62
N LEU A 224 0.35 9.98 4.71
CA LEU A 224 -0.50 9.71 3.54
C LEU A 224 -0.67 10.96 2.66
N PHE A 225 -0.92 12.12 3.25
CA PHE A 225 -1.02 13.38 2.52
C PHE A 225 0.32 13.78 1.89
N MET A 226 1.44 13.57 2.58
CA MET A 226 2.79 13.80 2.05
C MET A 226 3.11 12.87 0.87
N LEU A 227 2.69 11.60 0.92
CA LEU A 227 2.78 10.66 -0.21
C LEU A 227 2.04 11.20 -1.46
N VAL A 228 0.80 11.68 -1.27
CA VAL A 228 0.00 12.25 -2.38
C VAL A 228 0.68 13.49 -2.94
N GLN A 229 1.18 14.37 -2.08
CA GLN A 229 1.89 15.59 -2.48
C GLN A 229 3.16 15.25 -3.28
N TYR A 230 4.00 14.36 -2.75
CA TYR A 230 5.24 13.94 -3.39
C TYR A 230 4.99 13.26 -4.74
N CYS A 231 4.03 12.34 -4.79
CA CYS A 231 3.63 11.68 -6.04
C CYS A 231 3.21 12.68 -7.13
N SER A 232 2.50 13.73 -6.74
CA SER A 232 2.06 14.77 -7.67
C SER A 232 3.23 15.60 -8.19
N CYS A 233 4.19 15.96 -7.33
CA CYS A 233 5.41 16.66 -7.75
C CYS A 233 6.21 15.84 -8.78
N LEU A 234 6.34 14.53 -8.58
CA LEU A 234 7.05 13.66 -9.53
C LEU A 234 6.42 13.65 -10.92
N LEU A 235 5.09 13.70 -11.01
CA LEU A 235 4.38 13.73 -12.30
C LEU A 235 4.64 15.02 -13.10
N TYR A 236 4.86 16.15 -12.41
CA TYR A 236 5.16 17.42 -13.06
C TYR A 236 6.63 17.58 -13.42
N THR A 237 7.52 16.83 -12.78
CA THR A 237 8.98 16.94 -12.98
C THR A 237 9.57 15.84 -13.85
N SER A 238 8.84 14.76 -14.09
CA SER A 238 9.27 13.70 -15.01
C SER A 238 9.06 14.15 -16.45
N PRO A 239 10.09 14.07 -17.33
CA PRO A 239 9.91 14.39 -18.73
C PRO A 239 8.83 13.47 -19.33
N SER A 240 7.89 14.07 -20.07
CA SER A 240 6.90 13.34 -20.83
C SER A 240 7.61 12.50 -21.90
N PRO A 241 7.15 11.26 -22.19
CA PRO A 241 7.64 10.53 -23.36
C PRO A 241 7.53 11.31 -24.69
N ARG A 242 6.71 12.36 -24.72
CA ARG A 242 6.57 13.28 -25.87
C ARG A 242 7.67 14.34 -25.92
N ASP A 243 8.35 14.65 -24.81
CA ASP A 243 9.37 15.70 -24.77
C ASP A 243 10.70 15.24 -25.42
N GLY A 244 10.88 13.93 -25.67
CA GLY A 244 12.01 13.34 -26.40
C GLY A 244 11.78 13.11 -27.89
N ALA A 245 10.62 13.50 -28.44
CA ALA A 245 10.25 13.22 -29.83
C ALA A 245 10.49 14.42 -30.80
N THR A 246 11.21 15.43 -30.36
CA THR A 246 11.62 16.58 -31.21
C THR A 246 13.14 16.62 -31.33
N SER A 247 13.69 15.75 -32.15
CA SER A 247 14.97 15.95 -32.81
C SER A 247 15.05 15.04 -34.04
#